data_0accdc258bbf815dd6b2e34070c287eb
#
_entry.id   0accdc258bbf815dd6b2e34070c287eb
#
_cell.length_a   1.000
_cell.length_b   1.000
_cell.length_c   1.000
_cell.angle_alpha   90.00
_cell.angle_beta   90.00
_cell.angle_gamma   90.00
#
_symmetry.space_group_name_H-M   'P 1'
#
loop_
_entity.id
_entity.type
_entity.pdbx_description
1 polymer ?
#
loop_
_entity_poly.entity_id
_entity_poly.type
_entity_poly.pdbx_seq_one_letter_code
_entity_poly.pdbx_strand_id
1 'polypeptide(L)'
;NAIYWSSMTKLSVNINKIAVIRNSRGGNLPDVIEAAKRIEGFGAQGITVHPRPDERHIRYSDVRELKRVVTTELNIEGNPFDPFVELVMEVVPAQVTLVPDAHDAITSNAGWNTVKYRDYLRERVELFHSKGIRVSVFVNPDAAMVRGAAECGADRVELYTEGYAAAYAAGPEAAVRDYVGAAE
;
A
#
# COMPACT_ATOMS: atom_id res chain seq x y z
N ASN A 1 3.25 31.47 0.61
CA ASN A 1 2.58 30.76 -0.46
C ASN A 1 1.69 29.69 0.17
N ALA A 2 0.37 29.95 0.20
CA ALA A 2 -0.60 29.01 0.71
C ALA A 2 -0.63 27.81 -0.24
N ILE A 3 -0.24 26.64 0.23
CA ILE A 3 -0.47 25.39 -0.48
C ILE A 3 -1.96 25.13 -0.40
N TYR A 4 -2.68 25.37 -1.49
CA TYR A 4 -4.07 25.01 -1.60
C TYR A 4 -4.20 23.48 -1.67
N TRP A 5 -4.60 22.86 -0.58
CA TRP A 5 -5.08 21.48 -0.54
C TRP A 5 -6.44 21.41 -1.26
N SER A 6 -6.44 21.40 -2.58
CA SER A 6 -7.68 21.46 -3.38
C SER A 6 -8.23 20.07 -3.75
N SER A 7 -7.76 19.00 -3.12
CA SER A 7 -8.34 17.67 -3.33
C SER A 7 -8.89 17.11 -2.03
N MET A 8 -10.17 16.73 -2.02
CA MET A 8 -10.75 15.96 -0.92
C MET A 8 -9.95 14.69 -0.69
N THR A 9 -9.75 14.33 0.58
CA THR A 9 -9.16 13.04 0.96
C THR A 9 -9.97 11.90 0.33
N LYS A 10 -9.30 10.98 -0.35
CA LYS A 10 -9.92 9.81 -0.98
C LYS A 10 -9.80 8.60 -0.06
N LEU A 11 -10.83 7.77 -0.05
CA LEU A 11 -10.87 6.52 0.69
C LEU A 11 -10.43 5.36 -0.21
N SER A 12 -9.31 4.72 0.12
CA SER A 12 -8.94 3.40 -0.40
C SER A 12 -9.13 2.35 0.69
N VAL A 13 -9.81 1.25 0.36
CA VAL A 13 -10.16 0.21 1.34
C VAL A 13 -9.28 -1.02 1.14
N ASN A 14 -8.51 -1.37 2.18
CA ASN A 14 -7.75 -2.62 2.22
C ASN A 14 -8.67 -3.81 2.50
N ILE A 15 -8.69 -4.79 1.60
CA ILE A 15 -9.58 -5.96 1.67
C ILE A 15 -8.86 -7.26 2.06
N ASN A 16 -7.61 -7.20 2.52
CA ASN A 16 -6.84 -8.37 2.91
C ASN A 16 -7.55 -9.22 3.97
N LYS A 17 -8.23 -8.59 4.95
CA LYS A 17 -8.93 -9.33 6.02
C LYS A 17 -10.13 -10.13 5.51
N ILE A 18 -10.79 -9.69 4.46
CA ILE A 18 -11.86 -10.45 3.79
C ILE A 18 -11.27 -11.74 3.22
N ALA A 19 -10.12 -11.65 2.56
CA ALA A 19 -9.43 -12.80 2.02
C ALA A 19 -8.90 -13.76 3.10
N VAL A 20 -8.46 -13.24 4.27
CA VAL A 20 -8.11 -14.08 5.44
C VAL A 20 -9.31 -14.92 5.88
N ILE A 21 -10.50 -14.33 6.00
CA ILE A 21 -11.72 -15.04 6.41
C ILE A 21 -12.08 -16.10 5.35
N ARG A 22 -12.02 -15.77 4.06
CA ARG A 22 -12.23 -16.72 2.96
C ARG A 22 -11.29 -17.92 3.09
N ASN A 23 -10.00 -17.67 3.26
CA ASN A 23 -8.99 -18.73 3.27
C ASN A 23 -9.08 -19.63 4.51
N SER A 24 -9.57 -19.10 5.65
CA SER A 24 -9.71 -19.87 6.89
C SER A 24 -10.70 -21.04 6.79
N ARG A 25 -11.62 -21.01 5.81
CA ARG A 25 -12.64 -22.03 5.60
C ARG A 25 -12.42 -22.92 4.38
N GLY A 26 -11.35 -22.66 3.60
CA GLY A 26 -11.02 -23.47 2.40
C GLY A 26 -11.99 -23.33 1.23
N GLY A 27 -12.97 -22.42 1.33
CA GLY A 27 -13.94 -22.11 0.27
C GLY A 27 -13.61 -20.81 -0.46
N ASN A 28 -14.63 -20.23 -1.13
CA ASN A 28 -14.54 -18.93 -1.80
C ASN A 28 -15.45 -17.87 -1.15
N LEU A 29 -15.90 -18.08 0.08
CA LEU A 29 -16.71 -17.12 0.81
C LEU A 29 -15.99 -16.65 2.09
N PRO A 30 -16.03 -15.34 2.39
CA PRO A 30 -16.61 -14.26 1.58
C PRO A 30 -15.88 -14.07 0.26
N ASP A 31 -16.63 -13.79 -0.82
CA ASP A 31 -16.04 -13.52 -2.16
C ASP A 31 -15.34 -12.18 -2.17
N VAL A 32 -14.03 -12.19 -2.45
CA VAL A 32 -13.16 -11.00 -2.44
C VAL A 32 -13.51 -10.05 -3.58
N ILE A 33 -13.89 -10.59 -4.74
CA ILE A 33 -14.21 -9.80 -5.93
C ILE A 33 -15.55 -9.08 -5.74
N GLU A 34 -16.55 -9.80 -5.23
CA GLU A 34 -17.85 -9.20 -4.92
C GLU A 34 -17.74 -8.17 -3.80
N ALA A 35 -16.89 -8.42 -2.80
CA ALA A 35 -16.62 -7.45 -1.75
C ALA A 35 -16.02 -6.15 -2.30
N ALA A 36 -15.04 -6.23 -3.21
CA ALA A 36 -14.45 -5.06 -3.85
C ALA A 36 -15.51 -4.22 -4.59
N LYS A 37 -16.35 -4.85 -5.40
CA LYS A 37 -17.46 -4.17 -6.11
C LYS A 37 -18.42 -3.46 -5.17
N ARG A 38 -18.81 -4.12 -4.07
CA ARG A 38 -19.70 -3.52 -3.06
C ARG A 38 -19.07 -2.34 -2.36
N ILE A 39 -17.78 -2.44 -2.02
CA ILE A 39 -17.02 -1.36 -1.38
C ILE A 39 -16.95 -0.14 -2.29
N GLU A 40 -16.70 -0.31 -3.59
CA GLU A 40 -16.80 0.79 -4.56
C GLU A 40 -18.23 1.36 -4.64
N GLY A 41 -19.24 0.49 -4.63
CA GLY A 41 -20.66 0.90 -4.60
C GLY A 41 -21.04 1.70 -3.35
N PHE A 42 -20.34 1.54 -2.25
CA PHE A 42 -20.49 2.36 -1.03
C PHE A 42 -19.71 3.67 -1.07
N GLY A 43 -18.98 3.96 -2.16
CA GLY A 43 -18.29 5.21 -2.40
C GLY A 43 -16.77 5.21 -2.13
N ALA A 44 -16.16 4.04 -1.95
CA ALA A 44 -14.70 3.95 -1.94
C ALA A 44 -14.12 4.36 -3.30
N GLN A 45 -12.98 5.06 -3.26
CA GLN A 45 -12.28 5.58 -4.44
C GLN A 45 -11.01 4.79 -4.75
N GLY A 46 -10.78 3.70 -4.02
CA GLY A 46 -9.70 2.76 -4.26
C GLY A 46 -9.89 1.46 -3.49
N ILE A 47 -9.28 0.42 -4.03
CA ILE A 47 -9.15 -0.90 -3.40
C ILE A 47 -7.66 -1.17 -3.22
N THR A 48 -7.27 -1.54 -2.01
CA THR A 48 -5.89 -1.89 -1.67
C THR A 48 -5.79 -3.37 -1.31
N VAL A 49 -4.79 -4.04 -1.87
CA VAL A 49 -4.51 -5.46 -1.65
C VAL A 49 -3.02 -5.73 -1.46
N HIS A 50 -2.68 -6.71 -0.62
CA HIS A 50 -1.31 -7.15 -0.39
C HIS A 50 -1.18 -8.66 -0.67
N PRO A 51 -0.89 -9.07 -1.90
CA PRO A 51 -0.63 -10.47 -2.24
C PRO A 51 0.74 -10.88 -1.70
N ARG A 52 0.77 -11.53 -0.55
CA ARG A 52 2.03 -12.05 0.00
C ARG A 52 2.49 -13.29 -0.78
N PRO A 53 3.80 -13.63 -0.77
CA PRO A 53 4.32 -14.79 -1.50
C PRO A 53 3.68 -16.13 -1.11
N ASP A 54 3.21 -16.26 0.13
CA ASP A 54 2.53 -17.46 0.65
C ASP A 54 1.01 -17.45 0.44
N GLU A 55 0.47 -16.41 -0.19
CA GLU A 55 -0.95 -16.26 -0.49
C GLU A 55 -1.90 -16.48 0.71
N ARG A 56 -1.42 -16.21 1.95
CA ARG A 56 -2.21 -16.43 3.19
C ARG A 56 -3.51 -15.65 3.23
N HIS A 57 -3.64 -14.60 2.44
CA HIS A 57 -4.88 -13.82 2.26
C HIS A 57 -5.16 -13.56 0.77
N ILE A 58 -4.79 -12.45 0.19
CA ILE A 58 -4.95 -12.18 -1.24
C ILE A 58 -4.06 -13.11 -2.05
N ARG A 59 -4.65 -13.79 -3.03
CA ARG A 59 -3.96 -14.65 -3.98
C ARG A 59 -3.54 -13.85 -5.22
N TYR A 60 -2.55 -14.28 -5.94
CA TYR A 60 -2.15 -13.67 -7.20
C TYR A 60 -3.28 -13.74 -8.25
N SER A 61 -4.10 -14.80 -8.21
CA SER A 61 -5.30 -14.90 -9.03
C SER A 61 -6.34 -13.82 -8.68
N ASP A 62 -6.54 -13.51 -7.40
CA ASP A 62 -7.46 -12.46 -6.97
C ASP A 62 -7.03 -11.10 -7.55
N VAL A 63 -5.73 -10.80 -7.55
CA VAL A 63 -5.21 -9.53 -8.08
C VAL A 63 -5.54 -9.36 -9.57
N ARG A 64 -5.37 -10.44 -10.36
CA ARG A 64 -5.71 -10.44 -11.79
C ARG A 64 -7.20 -10.23 -12.03
N GLU A 65 -8.05 -10.83 -11.20
CA GLU A 65 -9.51 -10.65 -11.29
C GLU A 65 -9.92 -9.24 -10.84
N LEU A 66 -9.37 -8.74 -9.73
CA LEU A 66 -9.62 -7.38 -9.25
C LEU A 66 -9.28 -6.33 -10.31
N LYS A 67 -8.18 -6.50 -11.05
CA LYS A 67 -7.83 -5.59 -12.15
C LYS A 67 -8.93 -5.45 -13.19
N ARG A 68 -9.72 -6.52 -13.42
CA ARG A 68 -10.79 -6.52 -14.43
C ARG A 68 -12.08 -5.87 -13.94
N VAL A 69 -12.30 -5.80 -12.62
CA VAL A 69 -13.58 -5.38 -12.04
C VAL A 69 -13.51 -4.08 -11.26
N VAL A 70 -12.34 -3.73 -10.69
CA VAL A 70 -12.14 -2.46 -9.98
C VAL A 70 -12.19 -1.32 -11.00
N THR A 71 -13.10 -0.38 -10.78
CA THR A 71 -13.34 0.78 -11.65
C THR A 71 -12.69 2.05 -11.12
N THR A 72 -12.29 2.06 -9.87
CA THR A 72 -11.56 3.12 -9.20
C THR A 72 -10.04 2.86 -9.24
N GLU A 73 -9.28 3.21 -8.18
CA GLU A 73 -7.86 2.93 -8.12
C GLU A 73 -7.58 1.55 -7.49
N LEU A 74 -6.91 0.66 -8.21
CA LEU A 74 -6.31 -0.55 -7.62
C LEU A 74 -4.90 -0.22 -7.15
N ASN A 75 -4.64 -0.40 -5.85
CA ASN A 75 -3.31 -0.32 -5.22
C ASN A 75 -2.85 -1.72 -4.81
N ILE A 76 -1.66 -2.13 -5.23
CA ILE A 76 -1.06 -3.41 -4.87
C ILE A 76 0.14 -3.15 -3.96
N GLU A 77 0.10 -3.67 -2.74
CA GLU A 77 1.18 -3.56 -1.76
C GLU A 77 2.07 -4.79 -1.79
N GLY A 78 3.37 -4.62 -1.56
CA GLY A 78 4.28 -5.74 -1.36
C GLY A 78 5.74 -5.38 -1.41
N ASN A 79 6.59 -6.35 -1.02
CA ASN A 79 8.02 -6.24 -1.20
C ASN A 79 8.35 -6.51 -2.68
N PRO A 80 9.16 -5.66 -3.33
CA PRO A 80 9.47 -5.77 -4.76
C PRO A 80 10.48 -6.89 -5.08
N PHE A 81 10.21 -8.12 -4.59
CA PHE A 81 10.84 -9.35 -5.06
C PHE A 81 10.35 -9.72 -6.46
N ASP A 82 11.12 -10.52 -7.19
CA ASP A 82 10.84 -10.81 -8.59
C ASP A 82 9.41 -11.30 -8.87
N PRO A 83 8.82 -12.27 -8.12
CA PRO A 83 7.44 -12.69 -8.37
C PRO A 83 6.40 -11.59 -8.18
N PHE A 84 6.63 -10.68 -7.22
CA PHE A 84 5.76 -9.52 -7.01
C PHE A 84 5.91 -8.50 -8.14
N VAL A 85 7.14 -8.23 -8.55
CA VAL A 85 7.43 -7.34 -9.69
C VAL A 85 6.77 -7.85 -10.96
N GLU A 86 6.90 -9.15 -11.26
CA GLU A 86 6.26 -9.79 -12.40
C GLU A 86 4.74 -9.61 -12.38
N LEU A 87 4.09 -9.86 -11.23
CA LEU A 87 2.66 -9.67 -11.07
C LEU A 87 2.24 -8.21 -11.32
N VAL A 88 2.95 -7.25 -10.73
CA VAL A 88 2.63 -5.83 -10.88
C VAL A 88 2.81 -5.36 -12.32
N MET A 89 3.87 -5.81 -12.99
CA MET A 89 4.16 -5.50 -14.40
C MET A 89 3.16 -6.15 -15.38
N GLU A 90 2.60 -7.31 -15.01
CA GLU A 90 1.51 -7.98 -15.74
C GLU A 90 0.18 -7.24 -15.58
N VAL A 91 -0.18 -6.91 -14.33
CA VAL A 91 -1.49 -6.35 -13.96
C VAL A 91 -1.59 -4.86 -14.30
N VAL A 92 -0.48 -4.13 -14.23
CA VAL A 92 -0.42 -2.66 -14.42
C VAL A 92 -1.50 -1.94 -13.60
N PRO A 93 -1.41 -1.95 -12.25
CA PRO A 93 -2.38 -1.28 -11.38
C PRO A 93 -2.25 0.25 -11.49
N ALA A 94 -3.20 0.99 -10.91
CA ALA A 94 -3.10 2.44 -10.80
C ALA A 94 -1.94 2.87 -9.88
N GLN A 95 -1.68 2.08 -8.84
CA GLN A 95 -0.59 2.31 -7.89
C GLN A 95 0.01 0.99 -7.40
N VAL A 96 1.29 1.02 -7.11
CA VAL A 96 2.00 0.02 -6.29
C VAL A 96 2.52 0.71 -5.03
N THR A 97 2.42 0.04 -3.86
CA THR A 97 3.04 0.48 -2.61
C THR A 97 4.15 -0.49 -2.22
N LEU A 98 5.38 0.00 -2.16
CA LEU A 98 6.55 -0.81 -1.82
C LEU A 98 6.68 -0.93 -0.30
N VAL A 99 6.64 -2.17 0.21
CA VAL A 99 6.71 -2.52 1.63
C VAL A 99 7.94 -3.40 1.89
N PRO A 100 8.75 -3.16 2.95
CA PRO A 100 10.01 -3.89 3.18
C PRO A 100 9.83 -5.27 3.84
N ASP A 101 8.64 -5.85 3.81
CA ASP A 101 8.35 -7.09 4.51
C ASP A 101 9.23 -8.25 4.03
N ALA A 102 9.86 -8.95 4.97
CA ALA A 102 10.49 -10.23 4.68
C ALA A 102 9.44 -11.30 4.32
N HIS A 103 9.85 -12.35 3.62
CA HIS A 103 8.95 -13.43 3.18
C HIS A 103 8.16 -14.07 4.33
N ASP A 104 8.77 -14.17 5.51
CA ASP A 104 8.24 -14.80 6.72
C ASP A 104 7.58 -13.82 7.70
N ALA A 105 7.59 -12.51 7.40
CA ALA A 105 6.98 -11.51 8.27
C ALA A 105 5.47 -11.76 8.43
N ILE A 106 4.96 -11.73 9.67
CA ILE A 106 3.54 -11.92 9.98
C ILE A 106 2.73 -10.69 9.54
N THR A 107 3.28 -9.50 9.83
CA THR A 107 2.73 -8.19 9.44
C THR A 107 3.86 -7.25 9.10
N SER A 108 3.57 -6.17 8.39
CA SER A 108 4.53 -5.06 8.23
C SER A 108 4.79 -4.43 9.59
N ASN A 109 6.04 -4.39 10.02
CA ASN A 109 6.45 -3.90 11.34
C ASN A 109 7.44 -2.73 11.29
N ALA A 110 7.84 -2.31 10.10
CA ALA A 110 8.70 -1.15 9.86
C ALA A 110 8.56 -0.66 8.43
N GLY A 111 8.75 0.64 8.21
CA GLY A 111 8.88 1.23 6.88
C GLY A 111 10.28 1.04 6.29
N TRP A 112 10.43 1.35 4.99
CA TRP A 112 11.72 1.36 4.33
C TRP A 112 12.69 2.36 4.96
N ASN A 113 13.94 1.96 5.11
CA ASN A 113 15.03 2.91 5.27
C ASN A 113 15.44 3.42 3.88
N THR A 114 14.80 4.50 3.45
CA THR A 114 14.94 5.06 2.11
C THR A 114 16.33 5.64 1.83
N VAL A 115 17.06 6.01 2.87
CA VAL A 115 18.45 6.47 2.76
C VAL A 115 19.37 5.29 2.45
N LYS A 116 19.25 4.20 3.22
CA LYS A 116 20.07 2.98 3.05
C LYS A 116 19.80 2.27 1.72
N TYR A 117 18.53 2.20 1.33
CA TYR A 117 18.08 1.43 0.16
C TYR A 117 17.76 2.32 -1.05
N ARG A 118 18.33 3.53 -1.10
CA ARG A 118 18.05 4.55 -2.13
C ARG A 118 18.16 4.02 -3.55
N ASP A 119 19.28 3.44 -3.92
CA ASP A 119 19.53 3.02 -5.29
C ASP A 119 18.62 1.84 -5.69
N TYR A 120 18.40 0.90 -4.78
CA TYR A 120 17.46 -0.20 -4.98
C TYR A 120 16.04 0.30 -5.20
N LEU A 121 15.55 1.21 -4.34
CA LEU A 121 14.20 1.76 -4.46
C LEU A 121 14.05 2.59 -5.74
N ARG A 122 15.06 3.39 -6.11
CA ARG A 122 15.05 4.15 -7.35
C ARG A 122 14.90 3.25 -8.57
N GLU A 123 15.67 2.18 -8.65
CA GLU A 123 15.57 1.20 -9.75
C GLU A 123 14.15 0.63 -9.85
N ARG A 124 13.52 0.27 -8.72
CA ARG A 124 12.15 -0.26 -8.70
C ARG A 124 11.11 0.80 -9.07
N VAL A 125 11.28 2.03 -8.60
CA VAL A 125 10.42 3.16 -8.98
C VAL A 125 10.47 3.40 -10.50
N GLU A 126 11.67 3.51 -11.06
CA GLU A 126 11.87 3.71 -12.51
C GLU A 126 11.23 2.58 -13.33
N LEU A 127 11.38 1.32 -12.86
CA LEU A 127 10.78 0.17 -13.52
C LEU A 127 9.25 0.27 -13.58
N PHE A 128 8.59 0.60 -12.47
CA PHE A 128 7.13 0.74 -12.44
C PHE A 128 6.64 1.97 -13.20
N HIS A 129 7.37 3.08 -13.13
CA HIS A 129 7.11 4.27 -13.95
C HIS A 129 7.18 4.00 -15.45
N SER A 130 8.02 3.05 -15.90
CA SER A 130 8.09 2.66 -17.32
C SER A 130 6.76 2.11 -17.87
N LYS A 131 5.87 1.66 -16.98
CA LYS A 131 4.50 1.20 -17.28
C LYS A 131 3.42 2.21 -16.91
N GLY A 132 3.79 3.42 -16.48
CA GLY A 132 2.84 4.44 -16.02
C GLY A 132 2.18 4.11 -14.68
N ILE A 133 2.78 3.23 -13.88
CA ILE A 133 2.28 2.87 -12.54
C ILE A 133 2.80 3.89 -11.55
N ARG A 134 1.91 4.50 -10.76
CA ARG A 134 2.26 5.38 -9.65
C ARG A 134 2.89 4.58 -8.50
N VAL A 135 3.98 5.08 -7.92
CA VAL A 135 4.70 4.37 -6.86
C VAL A 135 4.56 5.10 -5.53
N SER A 136 4.11 4.37 -4.51
CA SER A 136 4.13 4.76 -3.10
C SER A 136 5.19 3.95 -2.36
N VAL A 137 5.85 4.55 -1.36
CA VAL A 137 6.82 3.87 -0.50
C VAL A 137 6.34 3.89 0.94
N PHE A 138 6.25 2.71 1.57
CA PHE A 138 5.86 2.57 2.97
C PHE A 138 7.03 2.95 3.87
N VAL A 139 6.83 3.95 4.73
CA VAL A 139 7.87 4.53 5.60
C VAL A 139 7.37 4.78 7.01
N ASN A 140 8.28 4.81 7.98
CA ASN A 140 7.96 5.35 9.30
C ASN A 140 7.70 6.87 9.19
N PRO A 141 6.97 7.48 10.15
CA PRO A 141 6.72 8.93 10.18
C PRO A 141 7.99 9.69 10.59
N ASP A 142 8.97 9.70 9.69
CA ASP A 142 10.29 10.33 9.82
C ASP A 142 10.57 11.17 8.58
N ALA A 143 10.81 12.47 8.78
CA ALA A 143 11.04 13.40 7.68
C ALA A 143 12.25 13.03 6.79
N ALA A 144 13.29 12.36 7.34
CA ALA A 144 14.41 11.89 6.52
C ALA A 144 13.99 10.72 5.63
N MET A 145 13.13 9.82 6.13
CA MET A 145 12.60 8.71 5.34
C MET A 145 11.66 9.20 4.23
N VAL A 146 10.82 10.19 4.52
CA VAL A 146 9.93 10.82 3.52
C VAL A 146 10.73 11.53 2.43
N ARG A 147 11.73 12.34 2.81
CA ARG A 147 12.63 12.98 1.83
C ARG A 147 13.40 11.95 0.99
N GLY A 148 13.89 10.89 1.63
CA GLY A 148 14.58 9.81 0.93
C GLY A 148 13.68 9.10 -0.08
N ALA A 149 12.38 8.92 0.20
CA ALA A 149 11.42 8.39 -0.76
C ALA A 149 11.26 9.32 -1.98
N ALA A 150 11.14 10.63 -1.76
CA ALA A 150 11.08 11.61 -2.84
C ALA A 150 12.37 11.60 -3.70
N GLU A 151 13.55 11.47 -3.08
CA GLU A 151 14.84 11.34 -3.77
C GLU A 151 14.97 10.05 -4.58
N CYS A 152 14.21 8.99 -4.21
CA CYS A 152 14.09 7.78 -5.02
C CYS A 152 13.15 7.95 -6.22
N GLY A 153 12.44 9.08 -6.33
CA GLY A 153 11.45 9.34 -7.38
C GLY A 153 10.05 8.84 -7.07
N ALA A 154 9.74 8.44 -5.83
CA ALA A 154 8.41 8.00 -5.43
C ALA A 154 7.39 9.14 -5.57
N ASP A 155 6.18 8.81 -6.03
CA ASP A 155 5.08 9.77 -6.19
C ASP A 155 4.37 10.05 -4.87
N ARG A 156 4.40 9.09 -3.94
CA ARG A 156 3.72 9.12 -2.64
C ARG A 156 4.51 8.38 -1.57
N VAL A 157 4.14 8.63 -0.33
CA VAL A 157 4.52 7.79 0.81
C VAL A 157 3.26 7.28 1.51
N GLU A 158 3.38 6.11 2.10
CA GLU A 158 2.42 5.56 3.06
C GLU A 158 3.08 5.54 4.43
N LEU A 159 2.46 6.19 5.42
CA LEU A 159 3.02 6.29 6.77
C LEU A 159 2.57 5.11 7.64
N TYR A 160 3.51 4.45 8.30
CA TYR A 160 3.23 3.40 9.28
C TYR A 160 2.55 3.96 10.52
N THR A 161 1.32 3.53 10.78
CA THR A 161 0.43 4.17 11.77
C THR A 161 0.24 3.40 13.09
N GLU A 162 0.96 2.29 13.32
CA GLU A 162 0.85 1.53 14.58
C GLU A 162 1.22 2.39 15.79
N GLY A 163 2.31 3.17 15.70
CA GLY A 163 2.73 4.07 16.77
C GLY A 163 1.66 5.11 17.14
N TYR A 164 0.97 5.64 16.14
CA TYR A 164 -0.19 6.51 16.37
C TYR A 164 -1.31 5.78 17.11
N ALA A 165 -1.70 4.61 16.63
CA ALA A 165 -2.78 3.82 17.22
C ALA A 165 -2.47 3.42 18.68
N ALA A 166 -1.24 3.02 18.96
CA ALA A 166 -0.80 2.66 20.30
C ALA A 166 -0.79 3.84 21.30
N ALA A 167 -0.41 5.03 20.82
CA ALA A 167 -0.31 6.23 21.63
C ALA A 167 -1.63 7.02 21.76
N TYR A 168 -2.62 6.72 20.90
CA TYR A 168 -3.86 7.51 20.78
C TYR A 168 -4.62 7.67 22.09
N ALA A 169 -4.78 6.59 22.85
CA ALA A 169 -5.52 6.60 24.11
C ALA A 169 -4.85 7.46 25.21
N ALA A 170 -3.52 7.63 25.14
CA ALA A 170 -2.76 8.44 26.09
C ALA A 170 -2.80 9.95 25.73
N GLY A 171 -3.02 10.29 24.45
CA GLY A 171 -3.15 11.69 24.02
C GLY A 171 -3.08 11.81 22.49
N PRO A 172 -4.20 12.03 21.80
CA PRO A 172 -4.26 12.06 20.34
C PRO A 172 -3.39 13.15 19.71
N GLU A 173 -3.30 14.33 20.34
CA GLU A 173 -2.47 15.43 19.84
C GLU A 173 -0.96 15.13 19.90
N ALA A 174 -0.52 14.43 20.94
CA ALA A 174 0.86 13.97 21.04
C ALA A 174 1.14 12.82 20.05
N ALA A 175 0.19 11.91 19.90
CA ALA A 175 0.30 10.77 19.00
C ALA A 175 0.42 11.16 17.52
N VAL A 176 -0.21 12.24 17.09
CA VAL A 176 -0.20 12.71 15.68
C VAL A 176 1.02 13.56 15.32
N ARG A 177 1.76 14.07 16.28
CA ARG A 177 2.81 15.09 16.07
C ARG A 177 3.88 14.67 15.05
N ASP A 178 4.39 13.46 15.18
CA ASP A 178 5.45 12.96 14.27
C ASP A 178 4.92 12.79 12.84
N TYR A 179 3.65 12.44 12.70
CA TYR A 179 2.99 12.30 11.39
C TYR A 179 2.79 13.65 10.70
N VAL A 180 2.42 14.68 11.46
CA VAL A 180 2.31 16.07 10.94
C VAL A 180 3.69 16.54 10.50
N GLY A 181 4.72 16.40 11.34
CA GLY A 181 6.08 16.81 10.98
C GLY A 181 6.70 16.03 9.81
N ALA A 182 6.24 14.79 9.57
CA ALA A 182 6.68 14.01 8.41
C ALA A 182 5.96 14.43 7.12
N ALA A 183 4.78 15.08 7.22
CA ALA A 183 3.98 15.53 6.07
C ALA A 183 4.32 16.96 5.61
N GLU A 184 5.04 17.73 6.42
CA GLU A 184 5.55 19.09 6.12
C GLU A 184 6.90 19.07 5.37
#